data_83132f33695ce328794058ebfd48aaec
#
_entry.id   83132f33695ce328794058ebfd48aaec
#
_cell.length_a   1.000
_cell.length_b   1.000
_cell.length_c   1.000
_cell.angle_alpha   90.00
_cell.angle_beta   90.00
_cell.angle_gamma   90.00
#
_symmetry.space_group_name_H-M   'P 1'
#
loop_
_entity.id
_entity.type
_entity.pdbx_description
1 polymer ?
#
loop_
_entity_poly.entity_id
_entity_poly.type
_entity_poly.pdbx_seq_one_letter_code
_entity_poly.pdbx_strand_id
1 'polypeptide(L)'
;MAENKRPDTGSETTETKKYEVTPDIVEAMNTIRRGTDTLLIESELEQKLARSKVTGEPLRCKLGLDPTAPDIHVGHTVVLNKLRQLQDLGHTVIFLIGDFTAAIGDPSGRNVTRPPLSPEQIKINAETYLNQAGLVLDLTKTEVRYNSEWNNALGATGLIRLASRYTLARLLERDDFCLLYTSPSPRDGATS
;
A
#
# COMPACT_ATOMS: atom_id res chain seq x y z
N MET A 1 -18.78 29.64 -37.68
CA MET A 1 -17.80 28.54 -37.62
C MET A 1 -16.61 29.02 -36.79
N ALA A 2 -16.52 28.64 -35.55
CA ALA A 2 -15.41 28.97 -34.66
C ALA A 2 -14.67 27.66 -34.34
N GLU A 3 -13.44 27.60 -34.82
CA GLU A 3 -12.55 26.45 -34.67
C GLU A 3 -12.05 26.36 -33.23
N ASN A 4 -12.48 25.32 -32.50
CA ASN A 4 -12.10 25.07 -31.13
C ASN A 4 -10.73 24.37 -31.12
N LYS A 5 -9.65 25.16 -31.08
CA LYS A 5 -8.29 24.65 -30.87
C LYS A 5 -8.18 24.12 -29.44
N ARG A 6 -8.05 22.81 -29.29
CA ARG A 6 -7.62 22.17 -28.02
C ARG A 6 -6.20 22.63 -27.68
N PRO A 7 -5.89 23.02 -26.47
CA PRO A 7 -4.52 23.28 -26.07
C PRO A 7 -3.72 21.98 -26.12
N ASP A 8 -2.63 22.06 -26.87
CA ASP A 8 -1.59 21.03 -26.96
C ASP A 8 -0.95 20.86 -25.58
N THR A 9 -1.27 19.76 -24.90
CA THR A 9 -0.58 19.39 -23.66
C THR A 9 0.77 18.83 -24.05
N GLY A 10 1.75 19.74 -24.19
CA GLY A 10 3.15 19.37 -24.36
C GLY A 10 3.57 18.38 -23.28
N SER A 11 3.90 17.17 -23.71
CA SER A 11 4.59 16.20 -22.89
C SER A 11 5.98 16.75 -22.60
N GLU A 12 6.14 17.42 -21.45
CA GLU A 12 7.45 17.64 -20.87
C GLU A 12 8.04 16.25 -20.57
N THR A 13 8.85 15.74 -21.47
CA THR A 13 9.78 14.64 -21.20
C THR A 13 10.79 15.18 -20.20
N THR A 14 10.48 15.03 -18.91
CA THR A 14 11.44 15.24 -17.83
C THR A 14 12.55 14.20 -18.05
N GLU A 15 13.69 14.63 -18.58
CA GLU A 15 14.91 13.80 -18.61
C GLU A 15 15.17 13.31 -17.18
N THR A 16 14.92 12.04 -16.93
CA THR A 16 15.10 11.44 -15.62
C THR A 16 16.61 11.37 -15.37
N LYS A 17 17.11 12.26 -14.53
CA LYS A 17 18.52 12.28 -14.13
C LYS A 17 18.91 10.88 -13.64
N LYS A 18 19.79 10.20 -14.34
CA LYS A 18 20.33 8.91 -13.93
C LYS A 18 21.39 9.12 -12.85
N TYR A 19 21.28 8.36 -11.78
CA TYR A 19 22.26 8.32 -10.70
C TYR A 19 23.18 7.12 -10.87
N GLU A 20 24.43 7.26 -10.48
CA GLU A 20 25.41 6.18 -10.53
C GLU A 20 25.06 5.08 -9.53
N VAL A 21 25.08 3.83 -9.99
CA VAL A 21 24.83 2.66 -9.18
C VAL A 21 26.17 2.18 -8.62
N THR A 22 26.40 2.46 -7.37
CA THR A 22 27.62 2.11 -6.64
C THR A 22 27.51 0.70 -6.02
N PRO A 23 28.63 0.04 -5.64
CA PRO A 23 28.62 -1.33 -5.10
C PRO A 23 27.71 -1.52 -3.88
N ASP A 24 27.58 -0.53 -3.02
CA ASP A 24 26.70 -0.56 -1.86
C ASP A 24 25.20 -0.50 -2.26
N ILE A 25 24.85 0.17 -3.37
CA ILE A 25 23.48 0.10 -3.91
C ILE A 25 23.19 -1.31 -4.43
N VAL A 26 24.16 -1.96 -5.05
CA VAL A 26 24.01 -3.36 -5.48
C VAL A 26 23.82 -4.28 -4.27
N GLU A 27 24.56 -4.08 -3.19
CA GLU A 27 24.39 -4.84 -1.94
C GLU A 27 23.03 -4.60 -1.30
N ALA A 28 22.56 -3.35 -1.25
CA ALA A 28 21.22 -3.00 -0.80
C ALA A 28 20.14 -3.70 -1.64
N MET A 29 20.27 -3.68 -2.96
CA MET A 29 19.36 -4.40 -3.87
C MET A 29 19.37 -5.91 -3.60
N ASN A 30 20.53 -6.53 -3.38
CA ASN A 30 20.62 -7.94 -3.04
C ASN A 30 19.92 -8.26 -1.71
N THR A 31 20.03 -7.38 -0.71
CA THR A 31 19.33 -7.50 0.57
C THR A 31 17.81 -7.41 0.37
N ILE A 32 17.36 -6.50 -0.49
CA ILE A 32 15.93 -6.33 -0.79
C ILE A 32 15.38 -7.52 -1.59
N ARG A 33 16.12 -8.03 -2.57
CA ARG A 33 15.71 -9.21 -3.36
C ARG A 33 15.57 -10.47 -2.54
N ARG A 34 16.42 -10.67 -1.56
CA ARG A 34 16.40 -11.89 -0.75
C ARG A 34 15.09 -12.06 -0.01
N GLY A 35 14.36 -13.13 -0.30
CA GLY A 35 13.05 -13.43 0.28
C GLY A 35 11.89 -12.60 -0.28
N THR A 36 12.10 -11.99 -1.47
CA THR A 36 11.05 -11.33 -2.24
C THR A 36 10.65 -12.25 -3.40
N ASP A 37 9.38 -12.50 -3.56
CA ASP A 37 8.84 -13.29 -4.68
C ASP A 37 8.89 -12.48 -5.98
N THR A 38 8.34 -11.27 -5.93
CA THR A 38 8.30 -10.36 -7.07
C THR A 38 8.77 -8.98 -6.68
N LEU A 39 9.70 -8.41 -7.44
CA LEU A 39 10.16 -7.03 -7.32
C LEU A 39 9.83 -6.29 -8.61
N LEU A 40 8.77 -5.49 -8.56
CA LEU A 40 8.33 -4.73 -9.73
C LEU A 40 9.24 -3.53 -9.97
N ILE A 41 9.69 -3.39 -11.23
CA ILE A 41 10.52 -2.30 -11.75
C ILE A 41 11.80 -2.12 -10.92
N GLU A 42 12.60 -3.16 -10.87
CA GLU A 42 13.89 -3.17 -10.15
C GLU A 42 14.77 -1.97 -10.50
N SER A 43 14.83 -1.60 -11.77
CA SER A 43 15.63 -0.46 -12.24
C SER A 43 15.18 0.88 -11.66
N GLU A 44 13.88 1.05 -11.39
CA GLU A 44 13.39 2.25 -10.70
C GLU A 44 13.79 2.26 -9.23
N LEU A 45 13.72 1.12 -8.56
CA LEU A 45 14.12 1.01 -7.15
C LEU A 45 15.61 1.27 -7.00
N GLU A 46 16.43 0.71 -7.89
CA GLU A 46 17.86 0.95 -7.94
C GLU A 46 18.19 2.45 -8.08
N GLN A 47 17.54 3.14 -9.01
CA GLN A 47 17.69 4.59 -9.21
C GLN A 47 17.17 5.40 -8.01
N LYS A 48 16.10 4.97 -7.34
CA LYS A 48 15.59 5.60 -6.10
C LYS A 48 16.59 5.45 -4.95
N LEU A 49 17.22 4.27 -4.79
CA LEU A 49 18.28 4.04 -3.80
C LEU A 49 19.50 4.89 -4.09
N ALA A 50 19.97 4.93 -5.34
CA ALA A 50 21.09 5.75 -5.77
C ALA A 50 20.81 7.25 -5.53
N ARG A 51 19.61 7.73 -5.87
CA ARG A 51 19.20 9.10 -5.56
C ARG A 51 19.22 9.37 -4.06
N SER A 52 18.62 8.49 -3.26
CA SER A 52 18.57 8.62 -1.81
C SER A 52 19.97 8.77 -1.20
N LYS A 53 20.92 7.98 -1.69
CA LYS A 53 22.31 8.06 -1.26
C LYS A 53 22.96 9.42 -1.60
N VAL A 54 22.74 9.91 -2.80
CA VAL A 54 23.36 11.17 -3.27
C VAL A 54 22.72 12.39 -2.60
N THR A 55 21.40 12.35 -2.37
CA THR A 55 20.68 13.48 -1.78
C THR A 55 20.67 13.46 -0.25
N GLY A 56 20.97 12.31 0.37
CA GLY A 56 20.77 12.10 1.80
C GLY A 56 19.31 11.98 2.23
N GLU A 57 18.35 11.98 1.28
CA GLU A 57 16.93 11.83 1.58
C GLU A 57 16.54 10.35 1.63
N PRO A 58 16.10 9.81 2.78
CA PRO A 58 15.72 8.42 2.88
C PRO A 58 14.48 8.11 2.05
N LEU A 59 14.39 6.91 1.51
CA LEU A 59 13.16 6.43 0.90
C LEU A 59 12.08 6.24 1.98
N ARG A 60 10.83 6.46 1.59
CA ARG A 60 9.66 6.20 2.44
C ARG A 60 9.03 4.88 2.03
N CYS A 61 9.15 3.87 2.88
CA CYS A 61 8.72 2.50 2.62
C CYS A 61 7.45 2.20 3.43
N LYS A 62 6.32 1.95 2.75
CA LYS A 62 5.02 1.81 3.39
C LYS A 62 4.56 0.34 3.44
N LEU A 63 4.03 -0.07 4.59
CA LEU A 63 3.19 -1.24 4.75
C LEU A 63 1.85 -0.81 5.37
N GLY A 64 0.73 -1.23 4.75
CA GLY A 64 -0.61 -1.04 5.32
C GLY A 64 -1.16 -2.36 5.85
N LEU A 65 -1.73 -2.33 7.06
CA LEU A 65 -2.43 -3.44 7.69
C LEU A 65 -3.77 -2.96 8.26
N ASP A 66 -4.83 -3.71 7.98
CA ASP A 66 -6.13 -3.47 8.59
C ASP A 66 -6.23 -4.22 9.91
N PRO A 67 -6.54 -3.56 11.04
CA PRO A 67 -6.58 -4.18 12.36
C PRO A 67 -7.88 -4.99 12.55
N THR A 68 -8.06 -6.01 11.73
CA THR A 68 -9.28 -6.83 11.65
C THR A 68 -9.30 -8.02 12.61
N ALA A 69 -8.21 -8.26 13.31
CA ALA A 69 -8.06 -9.31 14.33
C ALA A 69 -7.33 -8.73 15.56
N PRO A 70 -7.44 -9.34 16.74
CA PRO A 70 -6.73 -8.86 17.93
C PRO A 70 -5.21 -8.89 17.80
N ASP A 71 -4.68 -9.88 17.10
CA ASP A 71 -3.25 -10.14 17.02
C ASP A 71 -2.77 -10.27 15.57
N ILE A 72 -1.51 -9.91 15.33
CA ILE A 72 -0.80 -10.31 14.12
C ILE A 72 -0.30 -11.75 14.28
N HIS A 73 -0.23 -12.48 13.17
CA HIS A 73 0.28 -13.85 13.18
C HIS A 73 1.70 -13.91 12.59
N VAL A 74 2.38 -15.05 12.75
CA VAL A 74 3.76 -15.25 12.29
C VAL A 74 3.98 -14.92 10.81
N GLY A 75 2.96 -15.07 9.95
CA GLY A 75 3.05 -14.69 8.55
C GLY A 75 3.34 -13.19 8.33
N HIS A 76 2.89 -12.32 9.23
CA HIS A 76 3.19 -10.90 9.17
C HIS A 76 4.67 -10.60 9.43
N THR A 77 5.37 -11.46 10.18
CA THR A 77 6.80 -11.24 10.47
C THR A 77 7.66 -11.27 9.22
N VAL A 78 7.24 -11.96 8.17
CA VAL A 78 7.95 -11.98 6.87
C VAL A 78 8.05 -10.57 6.30
N VAL A 79 6.92 -9.85 6.26
CA VAL A 79 6.86 -8.48 5.74
C VAL A 79 7.49 -7.50 6.72
N LEU A 80 7.28 -7.67 8.03
CA LEU A 80 7.90 -6.82 9.04
C LEU A 80 9.42 -6.93 9.03
N ASN A 81 9.99 -8.13 8.85
CA ASN A 81 11.43 -8.29 8.69
C ASN A 81 11.96 -7.61 7.42
N LYS A 82 11.17 -7.59 6.33
CA LYS A 82 11.54 -6.84 5.13
C LYS A 82 11.59 -5.33 5.40
N LEU A 83 10.61 -4.80 6.13
CA LEU A 83 10.64 -3.40 6.57
C LEU A 83 11.80 -3.12 7.51
N ARG A 84 12.14 -4.04 8.40
CA ARG A 84 13.30 -3.92 9.27
C ARG A 84 14.60 -3.81 8.46
N GLN A 85 14.77 -4.62 7.43
CA GLN A 85 15.92 -4.51 6.51
C GLN A 85 15.99 -3.13 5.86
N LEU A 86 14.85 -2.55 5.49
CA LEU A 86 14.80 -1.19 4.92
C LEU A 86 15.15 -0.11 5.96
N GLN A 87 14.76 -0.29 7.23
CA GLN A 87 15.20 0.58 8.32
C GLN A 87 16.73 0.49 8.55
N ASP A 88 17.26 -0.73 8.51
CA ASP A 88 18.70 -0.96 8.68
C ASP A 88 19.52 -0.38 7.53
N LEU A 89 18.94 -0.27 6.33
CA LEU A 89 19.50 0.46 5.18
C LEU A 89 19.35 2.00 5.29
N GLY A 90 18.78 2.51 6.39
CA GLY A 90 18.64 3.94 6.64
C GLY A 90 17.37 4.58 6.07
N HIS A 91 16.39 3.78 5.63
CA HIS A 91 15.14 4.28 5.08
C HIS A 91 14.05 4.46 6.14
N THR A 92 13.10 5.37 5.88
CA THR A 92 11.97 5.62 6.75
C THR A 92 10.87 4.60 6.49
N VAL A 93 10.47 3.85 7.51
CA VAL A 93 9.32 2.96 7.43
C VAL A 93 8.06 3.70 7.84
N ILE A 94 7.00 3.55 7.04
CA ILE A 94 5.65 4.04 7.35
C ILE A 94 4.78 2.82 7.64
N PHE A 95 4.38 2.67 8.90
CA PHE A 95 3.43 1.66 9.33
C PHE A 95 2.02 2.27 9.27
N LEU A 96 1.27 1.90 8.25
CA LEU A 96 -0.06 2.44 7.99
C LEU A 96 -1.13 1.52 8.55
N ILE A 97 -1.91 2.03 9.47
CA ILE A 97 -3.06 1.35 10.05
C ILE A 97 -4.31 1.71 9.25
N GLY A 98 -4.98 0.69 8.71
CA GLY A 98 -6.22 0.81 7.95
C GLY A 98 -7.44 0.82 8.88
N ASP A 99 -7.54 1.82 9.75
CA ASP A 99 -8.66 1.96 10.69
C ASP A 99 -9.96 2.31 9.97
N PHE A 100 -9.91 3.17 8.95
CA PHE A 100 -11.08 3.52 8.14
C PHE A 100 -11.55 2.32 7.31
N THR A 101 -10.63 1.59 6.67
CA THR A 101 -10.95 0.42 5.86
C THR A 101 -11.45 -0.75 6.69
N ALA A 102 -10.91 -0.96 7.88
CA ALA A 102 -11.38 -1.96 8.83
C ALA A 102 -12.84 -1.72 9.29
N ALA A 103 -13.25 -0.46 9.40
CA ALA A 103 -14.63 -0.09 9.76
C ALA A 103 -15.64 -0.39 8.64
N ILE A 104 -15.21 -0.35 7.38
CA ILE A 104 -16.06 -0.66 6.23
C ILE A 104 -16.23 -2.18 6.06
N GLY A 105 -15.23 -2.96 6.42
CA GLY A 105 -15.13 -4.39 6.15
C GLY A 105 -14.55 -4.68 4.76
N ASP A 106 -14.46 -5.97 4.43
CA ASP A 106 -13.92 -6.41 3.14
C ASP A 106 -15.04 -6.61 2.10
N PRO A 107 -15.21 -5.71 1.12
CA PRO A 107 -16.19 -5.87 0.06
C PRO A 107 -15.83 -6.95 -0.95
N SER A 108 -14.58 -7.46 -0.95
CA SER A 108 -14.11 -8.44 -1.94
C SER A 108 -14.69 -9.83 -1.75
N GLY A 109 -15.31 -10.12 -0.61
CA GLY A 109 -16.02 -11.37 -0.35
C GLY A 109 -15.15 -12.64 -0.33
N ARG A 110 -13.83 -12.50 -0.37
CA ARG A 110 -12.89 -13.63 -0.30
C ARG A 110 -12.97 -14.41 1.01
N ASN A 111 -13.44 -13.77 2.05
CA ASN A 111 -13.76 -14.43 3.32
C ASN A 111 -15.22 -14.12 3.64
N VAL A 112 -15.91 -15.10 4.26
CA VAL A 112 -17.24 -14.92 4.86
C VAL A 112 -17.31 -13.52 5.46
N THR A 113 -18.26 -12.73 5.01
CA THR A 113 -18.48 -11.32 5.37
C THR A 113 -18.04 -11.05 6.81
N ARG A 114 -16.86 -10.43 6.97
CA ARG A 114 -16.43 -9.99 8.30
C ARG A 114 -17.42 -8.95 8.78
N PRO A 115 -18.07 -9.14 9.92
CA PRO A 115 -18.92 -8.11 10.48
C PRO A 115 -18.05 -6.84 10.68
N PRO A 116 -18.60 -5.65 10.39
CA PRO A 116 -17.90 -4.40 10.66
C PRO A 116 -17.52 -4.34 12.14
N LEU A 117 -16.26 -4.02 12.42
CA LEU A 117 -15.77 -3.84 13.78
C LEU A 117 -16.21 -2.50 14.35
N SER A 118 -16.44 -2.42 15.66
CA SER A 118 -16.68 -1.13 16.29
C SER A 118 -15.39 -0.29 16.31
N PRO A 119 -15.51 1.06 16.35
CA PRO A 119 -14.35 1.93 16.43
C PRO A 119 -13.44 1.62 17.64
N GLU A 120 -14.02 1.23 18.77
CA GLU A 120 -13.31 0.84 19.98
C GLU A 120 -12.48 -0.42 19.75
N GLN A 121 -13.07 -1.42 19.10
CA GLN A 121 -12.38 -2.66 18.78
C GLN A 121 -11.24 -2.44 17.81
N ILE A 122 -11.44 -1.60 16.79
CA ILE A 122 -10.41 -1.22 15.82
C ILE A 122 -9.23 -0.54 16.52
N LYS A 123 -9.51 0.36 17.47
CA LYS A 123 -8.48 1.04 18.26
C LYS A 123 -7.67 0.07 19.09
N ILE A 124 -8.31 -0.83 19.82
CA ILE A 124 -7.65 -1.86 20.65
C ILE A 124 -6.75 -2.73 19.76
N ASN A 125 -7.28 -3.22 18.65
CA ASN A 125 -6.53 -4.07 17.73
C ASN A 125 -5.33 -3.30 17.12
N ALA A 126 -5.50 -2.02 16.77
CA ALA A 126 -4.44 -1.17 16.25
C ALA A 126 -3.29 -0.98 17.25
N GLU A 127 -3.61 -0.77 18.54
CA GLU A 127 -2.61 -0.68 19.60
C GLU A 127 -1.84 -1.99 19.76
N THR A 128 -2.53 -3.13 19.69
CA THR A 128 -1.90 -4.46 19.75
C THR A 128 -0.97 -4.68 18.55
N TYR A 129 -1.41 -4.31 17.35
CA TYR A 129 -0.58 -4.42 16.13
C TYR A 129 0.70 -3.61 16.24
N LEU A 130 0.62 -2.38 16.75
CA LEU A 130 1.79 -1.54 16.97
C LEU A 130 2.76 -2.15 17.99
N ASN A 131 2.23 -2.62 19.12
CA ASN A 131 3.05 -3.25 20.16
C ASN A 131 3.76 -4.49 19.61
N GLN A 132 3.07 -5.33 18.86
CA GLN A 132 3.63 -6.55 18.29
C GLN A 132 4.60 -6.25 17.14
N ALA A 133 4.30 -5.27 16.27
CA ALA A 133 5.21 -4.82 15.23
C ALA A 133 6.50 -4.24 15.81
N GLY A 134 6.42 -3.61 16.98
CA GLY A 134 7.56 -3.08 17.73
C GLY A 134 8.55 -4.13 18.24
N LEU A 135 8.19 -5.42 18.22
CA LEU A 135 9.12 -6.52 18.50
C LEU A 135 10.12 -6.74 17.36
N VAL A 136 9.78 -6.28 16.15
CA VAL A 136 10.60 -6.43 14.95
C VAL A 136 11.12 -5.08 14.46
N LEU A 137 10.24 -4.07 14.42
CA LEU A 137 10.57 -2.72 13.93
C LEU A 137 11.09 -1.83 15.06
N ASP A 138 11.99 -0.95 14.73
CA ASP A 138 12.34 0.18 15.59
C ASP A 138 11.27 1.26 15.47
N LEU A 139 10.36 1.33 16.44
CA LEU A 139 9.26 2.29 16.42
C LEU A 139 9.73 3.74 16.53
N THR A 140 10.93 4.01 17.01
CA THR A 140 11.49 5.38 17.06
C THR A 140 11.83 5.91 15.66
N LYS A 141 12.04 4.98 14.70
CA LYS A 141 12.34 5.25 13.29
C LYS A 141 11.17 4.93 12.37
N THR A 142 10.00 4.64 12.95
CA THR A 142 8.79 4.27 12.21
C THR A 142 7.77 5.39 12.28
N GLU A 143 7.33 5.87 11.13
CA GLU A 143 6.20 6.80 11.03
C GLU A 143 4.90 5.99 11.08
N VAL A 144 4.12 6.14 12.16
CA VAL A 144 2.81 5.51 12.26
C VAL A 144 1.75 6.45 11.71
N ARG A 145 0.93 5.95 10.77
CA ARG A 145 -0.14 6.73 10.15
C ARG A 145 -1.43 5.93 10.12
N TYR A 146 -2.54 6.63 10.11
CA TYR A 146 -3.88 6.06 10.03
C TYR A 146 -4.57 6.51 8.74
N ASN A 147 -5.22 5.59 8.02
CA ASN A 147 -5.87 5.97 6.76
C ASN A 147 -7.14 6.81 6.97
N SER A 148 -7.70 6.87 8.16
CA SER A 148 -8.75 7.80 8.54
C SER A 148 -8.33 9.27 8.43
N GLU A 149 -7.02 9.59 8.56
CA GLU A 149 -6.49 10.95 8.49
C GLU A 149 -6.90 11.68 7.20
N TRP A 150 -6.90 10.98 6.07
CA TRP A 150 -7.29 11.57 4.79
C TRP A 150 -8.67 11.12 4.31
N ASN A 151 -9.11 9.91 4.64
CA ASN A 151 -10.42 9.43 4.19
C ASN A 151 -11.56 10.18 4.86
N ASN A 152 -11.47 10.49 6.16
CA ASN A 152 -12.47 11.29 6.85
C ASN A 152 -12.54 12.73 6.32
N ALA A 153 -11.40 13.29 5.92
CA ALA A 153 -11.33 14.63 5.35
C ALA A 153 -11.91 14.72 3.92
N LEU A 154 -12.01 13.60 3.22
CA LEU A 154 -12.48 13.58 1.82
C LEU A 154 -13.96 14.01 1.70
N GLY A 155 -14.80 13.57 2.62
CA GLY A 155 -16.24 13.80 2.60
C GLY A 155 -16.93 13.22 1.35
N ALA A 156 -18.25 13.31 1.28
CA ALA A 156 -19.01 12.76 0.17
C ALA A 156 -18.65 13.39 -1.20
N THR A 157 -18.47 14.70 -1.23
CA THR A 157 -18.09 15.41 -2.47
C THR A 157 -16.71 15.00 -2.97
N GLY A 158 -15.74 14.83 -2.06
CA GLY A 158 -14.39 14.36 -2.40
C GLY A 158 -14.42 12.94 -2.94
N LEU A 159 -15.21 12.06 -2.34
CA LEU A 159 -15.38 10.68 -2.79
C LEU A 159 -15.98 10.61 -4.20
N ILE A 160 -17.03 11.38 -4.49
CA ILE A 160 -17.65 11.46 -5.83
C ILE A 160 -16.64 11.99 -6.85
N ARG A 161 -15.87 13.03 -6.48
CA ARG A 161 -14.82 13.59 -7.35
C ARG A 161 -13.69 12.58 -7.61
N LEU A 162 -13.33 11.78 -6.61
CA LEU A 162 -12.35 10.71 -6.77
C LEU A 162 -12.88 9.61 -7.69
N ALA A 163 -14.10 9.14 -7.45
CA ALA A 163 -14.76 8.13 -8.27
C ALA A 163 -14.94 8.56 -9.73
N SER A 164 -15.20 9.84 -9.99
CA SER A 164 -15.35 10.36 -11.36
C SER A 164 -14.06 10.32 -12.19
N ARG A 165 -12.89 10.17 -11.55
CA ARG A 165 -11.60 10.03 -12.25
C ARG A 165 -11.29 8.60 -12.67
N TYR A 166 -12.05 7.63 -12.16
CA TYR A 166 -11.91 6.22 -12.47
C TYR A 166 -13.13 5.73 -13.22
N THR A 167 -12.92 5.13 -14.38
CA THR A 167 -14.02 4.46 -15.07
C THR A 167 -14.33 3.13 -14.38
N LEU A 168 -15.62 2.72 -14.41
CA LEU A 168 -16.05 1.43 -13.89
C LEU A 168 -15.23 0.28 -14.51
N ALA A 169 -14.92 0.37 -15.82
CA ALA A 169 -14.09 -0.61 -16.51
C ALA A 169 -12.70 -0.77 -15.84
N ARG A 170 -12.02 0.33 -15.50
CA ARG A 170 -10.72 0.28 -14.82
C ARG A 170 -10.79 -0.23 -13.38
N LEU A 171 -11.92 -0.01 -12.70
CA LEU A 171 -12.15 -0.62 -11.37
C LEU A 171 -12.30 -2.14 -11.49
N LEU A 172 -12.97 -2.61 -12.54
CA LEU A 172 -13.20 -4.04 -12.79
C LEU A 172 -11.93 -4.78 -13.29
N GLU A 173 -10.93 -4.06 -13.79
CA GLU A 173 -9.62 -4.63 -14.17
C GLU A 173 -8.77 -5.07 -12.97
N ARG A 174 -9.11 -4.65 -11.75
CA ARG A 174 -8.41 -5.11 -10.56
C ARG A 174 -8.76 -6.57 -10.29
N ASP A 175 -7.74 -7.40 -10.07
CA ASP A 175 -7.88 -8.84 -9.80
C ASP A 175 -8.87 -9.12 -8.67
N ASP A 176 -8.91 -8.28 -7.65
CA ASP A 176 -9.83 -8.41 -6.52
C ASP A 176 -11.31 -8.31 -6.95
N PHE A 177 -11.62 -7.42 -7.91
CA PHE A 177 -12.98 -7.29 -8.44
C PHE A 177 -13.27 -8.31 -9.54
N CYS A 178 -12.27 -8.69 -10.33
CA CYS A 178 -12.41 -9.71 -11.37
C CYS A 178 -12.84 -11.06 -10.74
N LEU A 179 -12.29 -11.41 -9.60
CA LEU A 179 -12.64 -12.62 -8.86
C LEU A 179 -14.06 -12.60 -8.27
N LEU A 180 -14.61 -11.43 -7.95
CA LEU A 180 -16.01 -11.29 -7.49
C LEU A 180 -17.02 -11.65 -8.58
N TYR A 181 -16.67 -11.38 -9.85
CA TYR A 181 -17.55 -11.65 -10.98
C TYR A 181 -17.34 -13.03 -11.61
N THR A 182 -16.19 -13.64 -11.40
CA THR A 182 -15.85 -14.95 -11.97
C THR A 182 -16.01 -16.11 -10.99
N SER A 183 -16.15 -15.83 -9.69
CA SER A 183 -16.47 -16.86 -8.70
C SER A 183 -17.94 -17.24 -8.80
N PRO A 184 -18.28 -18.54 -8.85
CA PRO A 184 -19.67 -18.97 -8.85
C PRO A 184 -20.38 -18.44 -7.59
N SER A 185 -21.54 -17.81 -7.79
CA SER A 185 -22.39 -17.36 -6.70
C SER A 185 -22.83 -18.57 -5.87
N PRO A 186 -22.96 -18.45 -4.54
CA PRO A 186 -23.58 -19.51 -3.72
C PRO A 186 -25.00 -19.91 -4.18
N ARG A 187 -25.63 -19.08 -5.02
CA ARG A 187 -26.94 -19.37 -5.64
C ARG A 187 -26.85 -20.24 -6.88
N ASP A 188 -25.67 -20.30 -7.54
CA ASP A 188 -25.50 -21.06 -8.77
C ASP A 188 -25.37 -22.59 -8.52
N GLY A 189 -25.16 -23.00 -7.25
CA GLY A 189 -25.12 -24.38 -6.80
C GLY A 189 -26.45 -24.93 -6.24
N ALA A 190 -27.53 -24.15 -6.25
CA ALA A 190 -28.82 -24.52 -5.62
C ALA A 190 -29.90 -25.01 -6.61
N THR A 191 -29.51 -25.38 -7.84
CA THR A 191 -30.42 -25.98 -8.83
C THR A 191 -29.95 -27.38 -9.17
N SER A 192 -30.27 -28.33 -8.30
CA SER A 192 -30.48 -29.74 -8.66
C SER A 192 -31.20 -30.46 -7.53
#